data_e69a6c46ec92c93fdae3c0f6a905765e
#
_entry.id   e69a6c46ec92c93fdae3c0f6a905765e
#
_cell.length_a   1.000
_cell.length_b   1.000
_cell.length_c   1.000
_cell.angle_alpha   90.00
_cell.angle_beta   90.00
_cell.angle_gamma   90.00
#
_symmetry.space_group_name_H-M   'P 1'
#
loop_
_entity.id
_entity.type
_entity.pdbx_description
1 polymer ?
#
loop_
_entity_poly.entity_id
_entity_poly.type
_entity_poly.pdbx_seq_one_letter_code
_entity_poly.pdbx_strand_id
1 'polypeptide(L)'
;MIKQYWTKQRIWLLIFLMVVGIGALLFTSHNEQFYQQPIAKVISKKTMSKQRVKDQFDNVDHQYNQQLQVKLMNGKYRGQKLTVQNTYSDSQPMDQRYRVGNEVFLTQLRKQGGKLTANVNGYKRDTVIVFLLWLVVLMLLLLMGRSGMFAFLSVVINALLFIIAIEIDLKQNGQHIMLLFSVLAIIFTFISLLLVLGFSKRMLATFAATVIGTFVALGVSMLVFMWTHERGIYYESMEYVTQVPRPLFLAETLLGSLGAVMDESSDIIATLFELKQLNPAVTRKQLFISGRNVGKSIMGPLINVLFLIFMVDTFTGSLLYIKNGNSWGYTYAMNMSLGTIQSLISGIGIVLSVPLVSLFGALLLGKKVQR
;
A
#
# COMPACT_ATOMS: atom_id res chain seq x y z
N MET A 1 -13.78 33.75 -8.70
CA MET A 1 -12.83 32.59 -8.60
C MET A 1 -13.46 31.22 -8.84
N ILE A 2 -14.72 30.94 -8.50
CA ILE A 2 -15.34 29.59 -8.64
C ILE A 2 -15.63 29.21 -10.12
N LYS A 3 -15.95 30.17 -11.01
CA LYS A 3 -16.27 29.90 -12.44
C LYS A 3 -15.09 29.37 -13.27
N GLN A 4 -13.84 29.58 -12.87
CA GLN A 4 -12.66 29.19 -13.62
C GLN A 4 -12.23 27.73 -13.40
N TYR A 5 -12.75 27.07 -12.34
CA TYR A 5 -12.47 25.66 -12.01
C TYR A 5 -13.32 24.66 -12.80
N TRP A 6 -14.49 25.05 -13.31
CA TRP A 6 -15.45 24.15 -13.95
C TRP A 6 -15.44 24.32 -15.47
N THR A 7 -14.43 23.77 -16.12
CA THR A 7 -14.46 23.68 -17.60
C THR A 7 -15.48 22.64 -18.04
N LYS A 8 -16.12 22.85 -19.22
CA LYS A 8 -17.08 21.87 -19.79
C LYS A 8 -16.49 20.44 -19.82
N GLN A 9 -15.20 20.32 -20.11
CA GLN A 9 -14.50 19.04 -20.13
C GLN A 9 -14.41 18.37 -18.76
N ARG A 10 -14.22 19.12 -17.65
CA ARG A 10 -14.21 18.57 -16.28
C ARG A 10 -15.61 18.05 -15.90
N ILE A 11 -16.67 18.79 -16.26
CA ILE A 11 -18.04 18.39 -15.99
C ILE A 11 -18.35 17.07 -16.70
N TRP A 12 -18.01 16.96 -17.99
CA TRP A 12 -18.21 15.72 -18.75
C TRP A 12 -17.41 14.54 -18.17
N LEU A 13 -16.16 14.76 -17.76
CA LEU A 13 -15.35 13.74 -17.08
C LEU A 13 -15.96 13.28 -15.76
N LEU A 14 -16.49 14.20 -14.97
CA LEU A 14 -17.18 13.87 -13.73
C LEU A 14 -18.46 13.07 -13.98
N ILE A 15 -19.29 13.50 -14.94
CA ILE A 15 -20.50 12.76 -15.32
C ILE A 15 -20.13 11.36 -15.78
N PHE A 16 -19.13 11.23 -16.64
CA PHE A 16 -18.62 9.93 -17.11
C PHE A 16 -18.17 9.06 -15.94
N LEU A 17 -17.36 9.60 -15.01
CA LEU A 17 -16.87 8.87 -13.84
C LEU A 17 -18.02 8.47 -12.90
N MET A 18 -19.03 9.32 -12.73
CA MET A 18 -20.23 8.99 -11.95
C MET A 18 -20.99 7.83 -12.59
N VAL A 19 -21.20 7.86 -13.90
CA VAL A 19 -21.89 6.78 -14.64
C VAL A 19 -21.09 5.48 -14.54
N VAL A 20 -19.77 5.53 -14.77
CA VAL A 20 -18.88 4.36 -14.66
C VAL A 20 -18.87 3.81 -13.24
N GLY A 21 -18.79 4.66 -12.23
CA GLY A 21 -18.82 4.25 -10.83
C GLY A 21 -20.12 3.59 -10.43
N ILE A 22 -21.25 4.18 -10.78
CA ILE A 22 -22.57 3.58 -10.54
C ILE A 22 -22.67 2.23 -11.29
N GLY A 23 -22.23 2.18 -12.55
CA GLY A 23 -22.20 0.94 -13.34
C GLY A 23 -21.32 -0.14 -12.68
N ALA A 24 -20.15 0.22 -12.20
CA ALA A 24 -19.24 -0.71 -11.51
C ALA A 24 -19.84 -1.22 -10.18
N LEU A 25 -20.49 -0.35 -9.42
CA LEU A 25 -21.17 -0.74 -8.18
C LEU A 25 -22.38 -1.66 -8.44
N LEU A 26 -23.18 -1.36 -9.47
CA LEU A 26 -24.27 -2.23 -9.88
C LEU A 26 -23.75 -3.57 -10.39
N PHE A 27 -22.66 -3.57 -11.16
CA PHE A 27 -22.02 -4.79 -11.63
C PHE A 27 -21.54 -5.65 -10.47
N THR A 28 -20.75 -5.07 -9.52
CA THR A 28 -20.21 -5.82 -8.38
C THR A 28 -21.28 -6.29 -7.40
N SER A 29 -22.43 -5.63 -7.35
CA SER A 29 -23.56 -6.08 -6.55
C SER A 29 -24.38 -7.21 -7.18
N HIS A 30 -24.11 -7.55 -8.46
CA HIS A 30 -24.83 -8.60 -9.21
C HIS A 30 -23.91 -9.49 -10.03
N ASN A 31 -22.61 -9.55 -9.67
CA ASN A 31 -21.59 -10.28 -10.41
C ASN A 31 -21.33 -11.71 -9.90
N GLU A 32 -22.22 -12.27 -9.08
CA GLU A 32 -22.02 -13.57 -8.43
C GLU A 32 -21.79 -14.71 -9.46
N GLN A 33 -22.34 -14.57 -10.67
CA GLN A 33 -22.18 -15.56 -11.73
C GLN A 33 -20.76 -15.64 -12.31
N PHE A 34 -19.97 -14.59 -12.16
CA PHE A 34 -18.59 -14.54 -12.64
C PHE A 34 -17.60 -15.23 -11.70
N TYR A 35 -18.03 -15.56 -10.49
CA TYR A 35 -17.19 -16.25 -9.52
C TYR A 35 -17.27 -17.76 -9.68
N GLN A 36 -16.12 -18.42 -9.67
CA GLN A 36 -16.03 -19.88 -9.66
C GLN A 36 -16.43 -20.47 -8.30
N GLN A 37 -16.15 -19.74 -7.22
CA GLN A 37 -16.55 -20.14 -5.88
C GLN A 37 -18.05 -19.93 -5.68
N PRO A 38 -18.73 -20.84 -4.97
CA PRO A 38 -20.12 -20.65 -4.60
C PRO A 38 -20.28 -19.44 -3.70
N ILE A 39 -21.20 -18.55 -4.04
CA ILE A 39 -21.60 -17.39 -3.26
C ILE A 39 -23.01 -17.60 -2.76
N ALA A 40 -23.25 -17.22 -1.52
CA ALA A 40 -24.56 -17.28 -0.92
C ALA A 40 -24.91 -16.00 -0.15
N LYS A 41 -26.19 -15.64 -0.15
CA LYS A 41 -26.73 -14.52 0.62
C LYS A 41 -27.34 -15.03 1.93
N VAL A 42 -26.96 -14.42 3.03
CA VAL A 42 -27.52 -14.75 4.34
C VAL A 42 -28.97 -14.25 4.43
N ILE A 43 -29.92 -15.16 4.61
CA ILE A 43 -31.36 -14.85 4.69
C ILE A 43 -31.78 -14.71 6.15
N SER A 44 -31.33 -15.62 7.00
CA SER A 44 -31.61 -15.57 8.44
C SER A 44 -30.41 -16.03 9.27
N LYS A 45 -30.37 -15.61 10.51
CA LYS A 45 -29.33 -16.00 11.46
C LYS A 45 -29.96 -16.35 12.81
N LYS A 46 -29.40 -17.34 13.48
CA LYS A 46 -29.76 -17.71 14.84
C LYS A 46 -28.47 -17.93 15.63
N THR A 47 -28.32 -17.24 16.75
CA THR A 47 -27.21 -17.54 17.69
C THR A 47 -27.64 -18.70 18.55
N MET A 48 -26.88 -19.79 18.53
CA MET A 48 -27.21 -21.05 19.20
C MET A 48 -26.64 -21.11 20.63
N SER A 49 -25.43 -20.63 20.80
CA SER A 49 -24.75 -20.65 22.11
C SER A 49 -23.77 -19.49 22.24
N LYS A 50 -23.54 -19.09 23.47
CA LYS A 50 -22.46 -18.18 23.89
C LYS A 50 -21.65 -18.91 24.95
N GLN A 51 -20.33 -18.99 24.73
CA GLN A 51 -19.40 -19.60 25.65
C GLN A 51 -18.29 -18.64 26.01
N ARG A 52 -17.92 -18.59 27.29
CA ARG A 52 -16.74 -17.84 27.73
C ARG A 52 -15.52 -18.73 27.51
N VAL A 53 -14.56 -18.25 26.75
CA VAL A 53 -13.30 -18.95 26.47
C VAL A 53 -12.16 -18.18 27.12
N LYS A 54 -11.22 -18.89 27.72
CA LYS A 54 -10.03 -18.34 28.35
C LYS A 54 -8.82 -19.06 27.71
N ASP A 55 -7.86 -18.29 27.20
CA ASP A 55 -6.64 -18.86 26.66
C ASP A 55 -5.59 -19.13 27.74
N GLN A 56 -4.44 -19.67 27.36
CA GLN A 56 -3.33 -19.99 28.27
C GLN A 56 -2.66 -18.74 28.90
N PHE A 57 -2.95 -17.55 28.40
CA PHE A 57 -2.44 -16.27 28.88
C PHE A 57 -3.48 -15.47 29.67
N ASP A 58 -4.52 -16.15 30.14
CA ASP A 58 -5.61 -15.54 30.91
C ASP A 58 -6.48 -14.52 30.11
N ASN A 59 -6.33 -14.44 28.79
CA ASN A 59 -7.19 -13.60 27.95
C ASN A 59 -8.59 -14.22 27.89
N VAL A 60 -9.59 -13.42 28.20
CA VAL A 60 -10.99 -13.84 28.19
C VAL A 60 -11.68 -13.32 26.94
N ASP A 61 -12.37 -14.20 26.23
CA ASP A 61 -13.20 -13.89 25.08
C ASP A 61 -14.54 -14.63 25.16
N HIS A 62 -15.50 -14.24 24.33
CA HIS A 62 -16.76 -14.94 24.18
C HIS A 62 -16.87 -15.53 22.78
N GLN A 63 -17.04 -16.83 22.71
CA GLN A 63 -17.25 -17.54 21.46
C GLN A 63 -18.76 -17.78 21.25
N TYR A 64 -19.22 -17.50 20.04
CA TYR A 64 -20.61 -17.65 19.63
C TYR A 64 -20.73 -18.65 18.50
N ASN A 65 -21.67 -19.59 18.64
CA ASN A 65 -22.08 -20.45 17.54
C ASN A 65 -23.30 -19.85 16.86
N GLN A 66 -23.17 -19.60 15.58
CA GLN A 66 -24.19 -18.95 14.74
C GLN A 66 -24.64 -19.94 13.67
N GLN A 67 -25.92 -20.19 13.60
CA GLN A 67 -26.55 -20.90 12.51
C GLN A 67 -27.09 -19.91 11.50
N LEU A 68 -26.66 -20.04 10.25
CA LEU A 68 -27.02 -19.16 9.14
C LEU A 68 -27.85 -19.95 8.13
N GLN A 69 -29.02 -19.42 7.78
CA GLN A 69 -29.68 -19.85 6.55
C GLN A 69 -29.21 -18.98 5.41
N VAL A 70 -28.68 -19.62 4.37
CA VAL A 70 -28.13 -18.92 3.20
C VAL A 70 -28.79 -19.42 1.92
N LYS A 71 -28.94 -18.51 0.95
CA LYS A 71 -29.45 -18.83 -0.41
C LYS A 71 -28.30 -18.73 -1.40
N LEU A 72 -28.05 -19.80 -2.16
CA LEU A 72 -27.02 -19.82 -3.19
C LEU A 72 -27.36 -18.85 -4.32
N MET A 73 -26.38 -18.03 -4.71
CA MET A 73 -26.52 -16.98 -5.71
C MET A 73 -25.97 -17.42 -7.08
N ASN A 74 -25.04 -18.37 -7.11
CA ASN A 74 -24.40 -18.85 -8.33
C ASN A 74 -24.21 -20.38 -8.33
N GLY A 75 -23.66 -20.91 -9.40
CA GLY A 75 -23.33 -22.32 -9.57
C GLY A 75 -24.53 -23.25 -9.79
N LYS A 76 -24.26 -24.57 -9.83
CA LYS A 76 -25.24 -25.65 -10.15
C LYS A 76 -26.47 -25.62 -9.23
N TYR A 77 -26.33 -25.17 -8.00
CA TYR A 77 -27.39 -25.19 -6.99
C TYR A 77 -27.98 -23.81 -6.71
N ARG A 78 -27.87 -22.87 -7.65
CA ARG A 78 -28.41 -21.50 -7.55
C ARG A 78 -29.87 -21.52 -7.11
N GLY A 79 -30.21 -20.64 -6.18
CA GLY A 79 -31.57 -20.48 -5.63
C GLY A 79 -31.90 -21.41 -4.47
N GLN A 80 -31.14 -22.50 -4.28
CA GLN A 80 -31.38 -23.40 -3.15
C GLN A 80 -30.93 -22.78 -1.84
N LYS A 81 -31.67 -23.13 -0.77
CA LYS A 81 -31.34 -22.73 0.59
C LYS A 81 -30.61 -23.86 1.29
N LEU A 82 -29.61 -23.49 2.07
CA LEU A 82 -28.92 -24.42 2.97
C LEU A 82 -28.63 -23.75 4.30
N THR A 83 -28.41 -24.59 5.30
CA THR A 83 -28.02 -24.14 6.63
C THR A 83 -26.54 -24.38 6.80
N VAL A 84 -25.81 -23.34 7.17
CA VAL A 84 -24.37 -23.42 7.48
C VAL A 84 -24.13 -22.98 8.92
N GLN A 85 -23.12 -23.56 9.54
CA GLN A 85 -22.69 -23.14 10.89
C GLN A 85 -21.52 -22.20 10.76
N ASN A 86 -21.46 -21.22 11.63
CA ASN A 86 -20.38 -20.27 11.77
C ASN A 86 -20.07 -20.09 13.25
N THR A 87 -18.78 -20.07 13.59
CA THR A 87 -18.33 -19.74 14.93
C THR A 87 -17.54 -18.45 14.85
N TYR A 88 -17.83 -17.52 15.75
CA TYR A 88 -17.10 -16.24 15.82
C TYR A 88 -16.91 -15.83 17.29
N SER A 89 -15.86 -15.04 17.52
CA SER A 89 -15.52 -14.47 18.83
C SER A 89 -15.88 -12.98 18.91
N ASP A 90 -15.91 -12.40 20.11
CA ASP A 90 -16.08 -10.95 20.26
C ASP A 90 -14.88 -10.19 19.69
N SER A 91 -13.67 -10.71 19.86
CA SER A 91 -12.42 -10.13 19.32
C SER A 91 -12.27 -10.28 17.79
N GLN A 92 -12.90 -11.29 17.19
CA GLN A 92 -12.88 -11.60 15.76
C GLN A 92 -11.46 -11.57 15.12
N PRO A 93 -10.42 -12.19 15.70
CA PRO A 93 -9.07 -12.10 15.15
C PRO A 93 -8.93 -12.84 13.82
N MET A 94 -9.59 -14.01 13.65
CA MET A 94 -9.57 -14.83 12.43
C MET A 94 -10.96 -15.30 12.01
N ASP A 95 -11.99 -14.94 12.76
CA ASP A 95 -13.37 -15.32 12.54
C ASP A 95 -14.23 -14.09 12.20
N GLN A 96 -15.45 -14.30 11.74
CA GLN A 96 -16.31 -13.22 11.28
C GLN A 96 -17.76 -13.45 11.70
N ARG A 97 -18.38 -12.39 12.20
CA ARG A 97 -19.80 -12.38 12.53
C ARG A 97 -20.63 -11.99 11.31
N TYR A 98 -21.48 -12.88 10.82
CA TYR A 98 -22.34 -12.58 9.66
C TYR A 98 -23.70 -12.02 10.08
N ARG A 99 -24.24 -11.15 9.23
CA ARG A 99 -25.57 -10.52 9.37
C ARG A 99 -26.48 -10.87 8.19
N VAL A 100 -27.77 -10.77 8.41
CA VAL A 100 -28.75 -10.93 7.32
C VAL A 100 -28.44 -9.89 6.22
N GLY A 101 -28.49 -10.34 4.97
CA GLY A 101 -28.15 -9.53 3.80
C GLY A 101 -26.69 -9.64 3.35
N ASN A 102 -25.76 -10.15 4.20
CA ASN A 102 -24.38 -10.34 3.79
C ASN A 102 -24.25 -11.38 2.69
N GLU A 103 -23.37 -11.14 1.74
CA GLU A 103 -22.93 -12.09 0.73
C GLU A 103 -21.62 -12.72 1.17
N VAL A 104 -21.58 -14.05 1.12
CA VAL A 104 -20.47 -14.84 1.65
C VAL A 104 -20.03 -15.89 0.63
N PHE A 105 -18.72 -16.14 0.59
CA PHE A 105 -18.17 -17.26 -0.13
C PHE A 105 -18.37 -18.55 0.65
N LEU A 106 -18.65 -19.63 -0.07
CA LEU A 106 -18.77 -20.96 0.50
C LEU A 106 -17.66 -21.86 -0.04
N THR A 107 -17.22 -22.78 0.81
CA THR A 107 -16.30 -23.86 0.45
C THR A 107 -16.92 -25.22 0.76
N GLN A 108 -16.36 -26.28 0.18
CA GLN A 108 -16.76 -27.65 0.41
C GLN A 108 -18.26 -27.91 0.18
N LEU A 109 -18.86 -27.24 -0.81
CA LEU A 109 -20.26 -27.46 -1.16
C LEU A 109 -20.46 -28.91 -1.66
N ARG A 110 -21.13 -29.73 -0.88
CA ARG A 110 -21.39 -31.14 -1.18
C ARG A 110 -22.86 -31.47 -0.92
N LYS A 111 -23.37 -32.43 -1.70
CA LYS A 111 -24.70 -33.01 -1.46
C LYS A 111 -24.52 -34.35 -0.74
N GLN A 112 -24.93 -34.42 0.52
CA GLN A 112 -24.79 -35.60 1.37
C GLN A 112 -26.18 -35.98 1.88
N GLY A 113 -26.63 -37.20 1.59
CA GLY A 113 -27.95 -37.64 2.03
C GLY A 113 -29.13 -36.77 1.54
N GLY A 114 -29.03 -36.20 0.33
CA GLY A 114 -30.08 -35.31 -0.21
C GLY A 114 -30.01 -33.85 0.29
N LYS A 115 -29.22 -33.55 1.32
CA LYS A 115 -29.03 -32.20 1.88
C LYS A 115 -27.73 -31.58 1.39
N LEU A 116 -27.76 -30.28 1.12
CA LEU A 116 -26.56 -29.50 0.82
C LEU A 116 -25.87 -29.09 2.10
N THR A 117 -24.56 -29.29 2.14
CA THR A 117 -23.66 -28.85 3.22
C THR A 117 -22.54 -28.03 2.63
N ALA A 118 -22.10 -26.98 3.33
CA ALA A 118 -20.99 -26.13 2.96
C ALA A 118 -20.42 -25.42 4.21
N ASN A 119 -19.19 -24.93 4.11
CA ASN A 119 -18.57 -24.06 5.10
C ASN A 119 -18.50 -22.62 4.58
N VAL A 120 -18.62 -21.65 5.47
CA VAL A 120 -18.44 -20.23 5.13
C VAL A 120 -16.94 -19.92 5.10
N ASN A 121 -16.49 -19.24 4.06
CA ASN A 121 -15.08 -18.89 3.84
C ASN A 121 -14.77 -17.40 4.05
N GLY A 122 -15.76 -16.53 4.01
CA GLY A 122 -15.57 -15.09 4.20
C GLY A 122 -16.61 -14.25 3.48
N TYR A 123 -16.52 -12.94 3.65
CA TYR A 123 -17.38 -11.97 2.98
C TYR A 123 -17.00 -11.78 1.50
N LYS A 124 -18.00 -11.57 0.65
CA LYS A 124 -17.81 -10.94 -0.65
C LYS A 124 -17.63 -9.44 -0.43
N ARG A 125 -16.42 -8.93 -0.62
CA ARG A 125 -16.02 -7.56 -0.26
C ARG A 125 -15.81 -6.63 -1.46
N ASP A 126 -15.91 -7.15 -2.67
CA ASP A 126 -15.61 -6.44 -3.92
C ASP A 126 -16.41 -5.13 -4.09
N THR A 127 -17.70 -5.13 -3.77
CA THR A 127 -18.54 -3.92 -3.86
C THR A 127 -18.03 -2.79 -2.96
N VAL A 128 -17.60 -3.11 -1.72
CA VAL A 128 -17.06 -2.11 -0.79
C VAL A 128 -15.71 -1.60 -1.28
N ILE A 129 -14.85 -2.50 -1.76
CA ILE A 129 -13.52 -2.14 -2.30
C ILE A 129 -13.68 -1.26 -3.53
N VAL A 130 -14.57 -1.62 -4.46
CA VAL A 130 -14.84 -0.83 -5.67
C VAL A 130 -15.43 0.54 -5.32
N PHE A 131 -16.32 0.62 -4.31
CA PHE A 131 -16.84 1.90 -3.83
C PHE A 131 -15.75 2.81 -3.29
N LEU A 132 -14.87 2.30 -2.43
CA LEU A 132 -13.76 3.08 -1.87
C LEU A 132 -12.78 3.53 -2.97
N LEU A 133 -12.45 2.62 -3.89
CA LEU A 133 -11.58 2.94 -5.02
C LEU A 133 -12.18 4.03 -5.90
N TRP A 134 -13.48 3.88 -6.24
CA TRP A 134 -14.20 4.90 -7.01
C TRP A 134 -14.24 6.25 -6.29
N LEU A 135 -14.45 6.25 -4.96
CA LEU A 135 -14.44 7.47 -4.16
C LEU A 135 -13.06 8.17 -4.22
N VAL A 136 -11.97 7.42 -4.12
CA VAL A 136 -10.61 7.97 -4.26
C VAL A 136 -10.41 8.59 -5.65
N VAL A 137 -10.79 7.88 -6.72
CA VAL A 137 -10.67 8.39 -8.10
C VAL A 137 -11.52 9.64 -8.29
N LEU A 138 -12.74 9.66 -7.75
CA LEU A 138 -13.64 10.83 -7.78
C LEU A 138 -12.98 12.03 -7.09
N MET A 139 -12.43 11.84 -5.89
CA MET A 139 -11.76 12.91 -5.14
C MET A 139 -10.51 13.44 -5.87
N LEU A 140 -9.70 12.55 -6.42
CA LEU A 140 -8.54 12.94 -7.24
C LEU A 140 -8.96 13.77 -8.46
N LEU A 141 -10.03 13.39 -9.15
CA LEU A 141 -10.53 14.13 -10.30
C LEU A 141 -11.11 15.49 -9.90
N LEU A 142 -11.85 15.55 -8.79
CA LEU A 142 -12.43 16.80 -8.29
C LEU A 142 -11.35 17.82 -7.90
N LEU A 143 -10.31 17.37 -7.17
CA LEU A 143 -9.29 18.26 -6.63
C LEU A 143 -8.21 18.57 -7.67
N MET A 144 -7.71 17.56 -8.41
CA MET A 144 -6.55 17.68 -9.29
C MET A 144 -6.91 17.67 -10.78
N GLY A 145 -8.15 17.33 -11.16
CA GLY A 145 -8.58 17.24 -12.54
C GLY A 145 -7.81 16.16 -13.32
N ARG A 146 -7.31 16.50 -14.51
CA ARG A 146 -6.59 15.55 -15.37
C ARG A 146 -5.31 14.98 -14.72
N SER A 147 -4.60 15.79 -13.94
CA SER A 147 -3.40 15.31 -13.23
C SER A 147 -3.73 14.23 -12.21
N GLY A 148 -4.88 14.30 -11.54
CA GLY A 148 -5.36 13.26 -10.65
C GLY A 148 -5.65 11.94 -11.37
N MET A 149 -6.19 11.99 -12.60
CA MET A 149 -6.38 10.79 -13.44
C MET A 149 -5.05 10.12 -13.79
N PHE A 150 -4.04 10.89 -14.18
CA PHE A 150 -2.71 10.35 -14.49
C PHE A 150 -2.01 9.81 -13.24
N ALA A 151 -2.18 10.45 -12.08
CA ALA A 151 -1.69 9.94 -10.82
C ALA A 151 -2.33 8.58 -10.47
N PHE A 152 -3.65 8.47 -10.61
CA PHE A 152 -4.33 7.18 -10.41
C PHE A 152 -3.88 6.11 -11.41
N LEU A 153 -3.74 6.48 -12.69
CA LEU A 153 -3.25 5.56 -13.73
C LEU A 153 -1.84 5.05 -13.40
N SER A 154 -0.95 5.90 -12.85
CA SER A 154 0.38 5.47 -12.44
C SER A 154 0.33 4.42 -11.33
N VAL A 155 -0.57 4.58 -10.35
CA VAL A 155 -0.77 3.59 -9.29
C VAL A 155 -1.23 2.25 -9.85
N VAL A 156 -2.20 2.26 -10.78
CA VAL A 156 -2.70 1.03 -11.42
C VAL A 156 -1.61 0.33 -12.21
N ILE A 157 -0.84 1.07 -13.02
CA ILE A 157 0.27 0.50 -13.81
C ILE A 157 1.34 -0.07 -12.87
N ASN A 158 1.74 0.66 -11.84
CA ASN A 158 2.74 0.19 -10.87
C ASN A 158 2.26 -1.08 -10.13
N ALA A 159 0.98 -1.14 -9.75
CA ALA A 159 0.40 -2.34 -9.13
C ALA A 159 0.44 -3.56 -10.08
N LEU A 160 0.11 -3.38 -11.36
CA LEU A 160 0.19 -4.45 -12.36
C LEU A 160 1.64 -4.91 -12.58
N LEU A 161 2.59 -3.98 -12.68
CA LEU A 161 4.01 -4.31 -12.81
C LEU A 161 4.56 -5.02 -11.57
N PHE A 162 4.08 -4.65 -10.38
CA PHE A 162 4.43 -5.34 -9.13
C PHE A 162 3.96 -6.80 -9.13
N ILE A 163 2.71 -7.05 -9.55
CA ILE A 163 2.18 -8.41 -9.68
C ILE A 163 3.00 -9.23 -10.69
N ILE A 164 3.33 -8.64 -11.85
CA ILE A 164 4.17 -9.30 -12.86
C ILE A 164 5.56 -9.61 -12.30
N ALA A 165 6.16 -8.69 -11.54
CA ALA A 165 7.46 -8.90 -10.92
C ALA A 165 7.43 -10.06 -9.91
N ILE A 166 6.37 -10.18 -9.10
CA ILE A 166 6.18 -11.32 -8.19
C ILE A 166 6.07 -12.62 -8.98
N GLU A 167 5.31 -12.66 -10.08
CA GLU A 167 5.19 -13.87 -10.91
C GLU A 167 6.52 -14.27 -11.54
N ILE A 168 7.35 -13.30 -11.94
CA ILE A 168 8.69 -13.56 -12.48
C ILE A 168 9.60 -14.13 -11.38
N ASP A 169 9.58 -13.54 -10.18
CA ASP A 169 10.38 -13.98 -9.04
C ASP A 169 10.02 -15.40 -8.62
N LEU A 170 8.73 -15.73 -8.56
CA LEU A 170 8.25 -17.08 -8.28
C LEU A 170 8.77 -18.12 -9.28
N LYS A 171 8.84 -17.78 -10.57
CA LYS A 171 9.41 -18.67 -11.61
C LYS A 171 10.92 -18.84 -11.49
N GLN A 172 11.61 -17.84 -10.92
CA GLN A 172 13.05 -17.85 -10.71
C GLN A 172 13.49 -18.36 -9.34
N ASN A 173 12.53 -18.78 -8.49
CA ASN A 173 12.76 -19.23 -7.11
C ASN A 173 13.55 -18.23 -6.26
N GLY A 174 13.35 -16.92 -6.45
CA GLY A 174 13.99 -15.86 -5.67
C GLY A 174 15.49 -15.63 -5.96
N GLN A 175 16.06 -16.24 -7.01
CA GLN A 175 17.52 -16.16 -7.28
C GLN A 175 18.00 -14.73 -7.59
N HIS A 176 17.16 -13.90 -8.18
CA HIS A 176 17.51 -12.55 -8.63
C HIS A 176 16.60 -11.44 -8.07
N ILE A 177 16.00 -11.68 -6.89
CA ILE A 177 15.01 -10.80 -6.30
C ILE A 177 15.51 -9.34 -6.21
N MET A 178 16.74 -9.13 -5.74
CA MET A 178 17.30 -7.79 -5.57
C MET A 178 17.48 -7.06 -6.91
N LEU A 179 17.94 -7.75 -7.95
CA LEU A 179 18.07 -7.17 -9.29
C LEU A 179 16.70 -6.85 -9.89
N LEU A 180 15.76 -7.79 -9.79
CA LEU A 180 14.39 -7.61 -10.31
C LEU A 180 13.71 -6.39 -9.68
N PHE A 181 13.73 -6.29 -8.35
CA PHE A 181 13.10 -5.18 -7.65
C PHE A 181 13.87 -3.87 -7.78
N SER A 182 15.19 -3.91 -8.02
CA SER A 182 15.97 -2.70 -8.37
C SER A 182 15.55 -2.13 -9.73
N VAL A 183 15.37 -2.97 -10.73
CA VAL A 183 14.87 -2.57 -12.05
C VAL A 183 13.43 -2.06 -11.93
N LEU A 184 12.59 -2.75 -11.16
CA LEU A 184 11.22 -2.35 -10.91
C LEU A 184 11.13 -0.97 -10.25
N ALA A 185 11.99 -0.68 -9.26
CA ALA A 185 12.06 0.63 -8.59
C ALA A 185 12.36 1.77 -9.57
N ILE A 186 13.29 1.55 -10.51
CA ILE A 186 13.60 2.51 -11.57
C ILE A 186 12.38 2.73 -12.49
N ILE A 187 11.71 1.64 -12.90
CA ILE A 187 10.53 1.69 -13.76
C ILE A 187 9.37 2.40 -13.04
N PHE A 188 9.12 2.10 -11.78
CA PHE A 188 8.10 2.75 -10.96
C PHE A 188 8.32 4.26 -10.89
N THR A 189 9.53 4.67 -10.58
CA THR A 189 9.89 6.09 -10.52
C THR A 189 9.67 6.76 -11.87
N PHE A 190 10.13 6.13 -12.96
CA PHE A 190 10.00 6.69 -14.30
C PHE A 190 8.53 6.86 -14.70
N ILE A 191 7.72 5.82 -14.57
CA ILE A 191 6.30 5.83 -14.97
C ILE A 191 5.52 6.84 -14.11
N SER A 192 5.71 6.81 -12.79
CA SER A 192 4.99 7.71 -11.90
C SER A 192 5.28 9.18 -12.21
N LEU A 193 6.55 9.52 -12.34
CA LEU A 193 6.95 10.90 -12.64
C LEU A 193 6.59 11.32 -14.05
N LEU A 194 6.68 10.42 -15.04
CA LEU A 194 6.28 10.70 -16.41
C LEU A 194 4.79 11.02 -16.53
N LEU A 195 3.95 10.24 -15.86
CA LEU A 195 2.49 10.44 -15.91
C LEU A 195 2.05 11.69 -15.14
N VAL A 196 2.69 11.98 -14.00
CA VAL A 196 2.30 13.11 -13.16
C VAL A 196 2.90 14.44 -13.64
N LEU A 197 4.19 14.46 -14.00
CA LEU A 197 4.93 15.69 -14.36
C LEU A 197 5.07 15.88 -15.87
N GLY A 198 4.75 14.87 -16.69
CA GLY A 198 5.04 14.84 -18.11
C GLY A 198 6.55 14.82 -18.39
N PHE A 199 6.93 14.68 -19.66
CA PHE A 199 8.33 14.70 -20.06
C PHE A 199 8.89 16.13 -20.01
N SER A 200 9.63 16.45 -18.96
CA SER A 200 10.13 17.79 -18.66
C SER A 200 11.47 17.75 -17.94
N LYS A 201 12.19 18.89 -17.91
CA LYS A 201 13.42 19.02 -17.10
C LYS A 201 13.15 18.81 -15.61
N ARG A 202 11.96 19.18 -15.15
CA ARG A 202 11.50 18.93 -13.79
C ARG A 202 11.41 17.43 -13.51
N MET A 203 10.75 16.69 -14.39
CA MET A 203 10.63 15.22 -14.30
C MET A 203 12.02 14.56 -14.28
N LEU A 204 12.93 14.94 -15.20
CA LEU A 204 14.28 14.36 -15.26
C LEU A 204 15.10 14.66 -14.00
N ALA A 205 15.00 15.86 -13.45
CA ALA A 205 15.69 16.22 -12.22
C ALA A 205 15.18 15.40 -11.03
N THR A 206 13.85 15.28 -10.89
CA THR A 206 13.23 14.47 -9.83
C THR A 206 13.60 12.99 -10.00
N PHE A 207 13.49 12.45 -11.21
CA PHE A 207 13.84 11.06 -11.51
C PHE A 207 15.28 10.72 -11.12
N ALA A 208 16.25 11.51 -11.62
CA ALA A 208 17.67 11.27 -11.32
C ALA A 208 17.96 11.38 -9.82
N ALA A 209 17.39 12.37 -9.15
CA ALA A 209 17.60 12.56 -7.71
C ALA A 209 16.98 11.42 -6.89
N THR A 210 15.76 11.01 -7.21
CA THR A 210 15.07 9.91 -6.54
C THR A 210 15.83 8.60 -6.68
N VAL A 211 16.15 8.20 -7.92
CA VAL A 211 16.85 6.94 -8.19
C VAL A 211 18.22 6.94 -7.50
N ILE A 212 19.05 7.95 -7.73
CA ILE A 212 20.38 8.01 -7.13
C ILE A 212 20.29 8.09 -5.61
N GLY A 213 19.39 8.92 -5.05
CA GLY A 213 19.20 9.06 -3.61
C GLY A 213 18.83 7.74 -2.94
N THR A 214 17.88 7.01 -3.52
CA THR A 214 17.43 5.70 -3.00
C THR A 214 18.55 4.66 -3.06
N PHE A 215 19.25 4.53 -4.18
CA PHE A 215 20.34 3.57 -4.30
C PHE A 215 21.56 3.93 -3.44
N VAL A 216 21.87 5.21 -3.26
CA VAL A 216 22.94 5.64 -2.35
C VAL A 216 22.56 5.33 -0.90
N ALA A 217 21.30 5.60 -0.49
CA ALA A 217 20.83 5.25 0.85
C ALA A 217 20.94 3.74 1.13
N LEU A 218 20.49 2.92 0.18
CA LEU A 218 20.62 1.47 0.28
C LEU A 218 22.10 1.04 0.33
N GLY A 219 22.95 1.61 -0.50
CA GLY A 219 24.38 1.33 -0.50
C GLY A 219 25.06 1.68 0.84
N VAL A 220 24.75 2.85 1.41
CA VAL A 220 25.22 3.22 2.75
C VAL A 220 24.76 2.23 3.79
N SER A 221 23.50 1.82 3.74
CA SER A 221 22.93 0.85 4.68
C SER A 221 23.58 -0.52 4.54
N MET A 222 23.84 -0.98 3.32
CA MET A 222 24.58 -2.23 3.07
C MET A 222 26.00 -2.17 3.63
N LEU A 223 26.70 -1.04 3.49
CA LEU A 223 28.03 -0.86 4.09
C LEU A 223 27.97 -0.96 5.62
N VAL A 224 26.96 -0.35 6.25
CA VAL A 224 26.74 -0.47 7.70
C VAL A 224 26.47 -1.92 8.10
N PHE A 225 25.62 -2.64 7.35
CA PHE A 225 25.33 -4.06 7.62
C PHE A 225 26.58 -4.94 7.51
N MET A 226 27.42 -4.71 6.50
CA MET A 226 28.69 -5.41 6.36
C MET A 226 29.63 -5.14 7.54
N TRP A 227 29.73 -3.89 7.97
CA TRP A 227 30.59 -3.49 9.09
C TRP A 227 30.09 -4.01 10.44
N THR A 228 28.79 -4.02 10.67
CA THR A 228 28.18 -4.51 11.91
C THR A 228 27.94 -6.02 11.91
N HIS A 229 28.30 -6.72 10.82
CA HIS A 229 27.98 -8.15 10.64
C HIS A 229 26.49 -8.46 10.87
N GLU A 230 25.61 -7.52 10.46
CA GLU A 230 24.14 -7.63 10.57
C GLU A 230 23.62 -7.86 12.00
N ARG A 231 24.40 -7.48 13.03
CA ARG A 231 24.02 -7.63 14.43
C ARG A 231 22.81 -6.76 14.74
N GLY A 232 21.78 -7.39 15.32
CA GLY A 232 20.51 -6.72 15.67
C GLY A 232 19.48 -6.68 14.55
N ILE A 233 19.71 -7.35 13.41
CA ILE A 233 18.71 -7.56 12.37
C ILE A 233 18.13 -8.97 12.56
N TYR A 234 16.87 -9.03 12.95
CA TYR A 234 16.18 -10.27 13.28
C TYR A 234 15.38 -10.76 12.07
N TYR A 235 16.05 -11.28 11.04
CA TYR A 235 15.39 -11.81 9.83
C TYR A 235 14.38 -12.93 10.12
N GLU A 236 14.57 -13.67 11.21
CA GLU A 236 13.64 -14.69 11.71
C GLU A 236 12.28 -14.13 12.10
N SER A 237 12.16 -12.83 12.29
CA SER A 237 10.89 -12.17 12.58
C SER A 237 10.05 -11.87 11.32
N MET A 238 10.60 -12.09 10.11
CA MET A 238 9.84 -11.91 8.86
C MET A 238 8.74 -12.95 8.75
N GLU A 239 7.51 -12.49 8.55
CA GLU A 239 6.36 -13.37 8.37
C GLU A 239 6.38 -14.05 6.99
N TYR A 240 5.98 -15.33 6.97
CA TYR A 240 5.77 -16.13 5.74
C TYR A 240 6.98 -16.21 4.81
N VAL A 241 8.20 -16.12 5.32
CA VAL A 241 9.41 -16.17 4.50
C VAL A 241 9.66 -17.59 3.99
N THR A 242 9.59 -17.77 2.69
CA THR A 242 9.89 -19.02 1.98
C THR A 242 11.16 -18.96 1.15
N GLN A 243 11.83 -17.80 1.15
CA GLN A 243 13.07 -17.51 0.41
C GLN A 243 14.16 -17.05 1.37
N VAL A 244 15.37 -16.81 0.83
CA VAL A 244 16.46 -16.23 1.62
C VAL A 244 16.04 -14.84 2.13
N PRO A 245 15.98 -14.61 3.45
CA PRO A 245 15.30 -13.43 4.01
C PRO A 245 16.04 -12.12 3.71
N ARG A 246 17.36 -12.12 3.68
CA ARG A 246 18.17 -10.92 3.48
C ARG A 246 17.91 -10.19 2.15
N PRO A 247 17.96 -10.83 0.97
CA PRO A 247 17.65 -10.16 -0.29
C PRO A 247 16.20 -9.68 -0.37
N LEU A 248 15.27 -10.43 0.23
CA LEU A 248 13.86 -10.06 0.31
C LEU A 248 13.67 -8.78 1.14
N PHE A 249 14.25 -8.73 2.34
CA PHE A 249 14.23 -7.54 3.20
C PHE A 249 14.84 -6.30 2.52
N LEU A 250 15.96 -6.47 1.80
CA LEU A 250 16.59 -5.37 1.08
C LEU A 250 15.72 -4.87 -0.08
N ALA A 251 15.05 -5.77 -0.81
CA ALA A 251 14.12 -5.42 -1.89
C ALA A 251 12.88 -4.67 -1.36
N GLU A 252 12.31 -5.15 -0.25
CA GLU A 252 11.22 -4.48 0.45
C GLU A 252 11.63 -3.08 0.94
N THR A 253 12.80 -2.98 1.56
CA THR A 253 13.36 -1.71 2.03
C THR A 253 13.63 -0.73 0.89
N LEU A 254 14.12 -1.22 -0.26
CA LEU A 254 14.33 -0.42 -1.46
C LEU A 254 13.03 0.20 -1.95
N LEU A 255 11.97 -0.59 -2.08
CA LEU A 255 10.68 -0.09 -2.53
C LEU A 255 10.03 0.86 -1.51
N GLY A 256 10.14 0.55 -0.22
CA GLY A 256 9.61 1.39 0.86
C GLY A 256 10.32 2.75 0.93
N SER A 257 11.64 2.78 0.79
CA SER A 257 12.41 4.03 0.79
C SER A 257 12.22 4.86 -0.48
N LEU A 258 11.94 4.21 -1.62
CA LEU A 258 11.73 4.88 -2.90
C LEU A 258 10.58 5.89 -2.83
N GLY A 259 9.44 5.52 -2.23
CA GLY A 259 8.28 6.40 -2.09
C GLY A 259 8.63 7.68 -1.33
N ALA A 260 9.25 7.53 -0.17
CA ALA A 260 9.62 8.64 0.69
C ALA A 260 10.63 9.61 0.02
N VAL A 261 11.65 9.05 -0.65
CA VAL A 261 12.66 9.85 -1.38
C VAL A 261 12.04 10.53 -2.60
N MET A 262 11.08 9.89 -3.27
CA MET A 262 10.38 10.46 -4.42
C MET A 262 9.51 11.65 -4.03
N ASP A 263 8.78 11.55 -2.92
CA ASP A 263 7.93 12.62 -2.42
C ASP A 263 8.76 13.86 -2.06
N GLU A 264 9.84 13.69 -1.29
CA GLU A 264 10.72 14.79 -0.93
C GLU A 264 11.39 15.40 -2.16
N SER A 265 11.89 14.56 -3.08
CA SER A 265 12.51 15.01 -4.33
C SER A 265 11.54 15.84 -5.17
N SER A 266 10.27 15.43 -5.23
CA SER A 266 9.22 16.12 -5.98
C SER A 266 8.92 17.50 -5.40
N ASP A 267 8.84 17.62 -4.08
CA ASP A 267 8.54 18.87 -3.38
C ASP A 267 9.67 19.89 -3.53
N ILE A 268 10.92 19.45 -3.33
CA ILE A 268 12.08 20.33 -3.51
C ILE A 268 12.17 20.81 -4.96
N ILE A 269 12.06 19.92 -5.96
CA ILE A 269 12.14 20.29 -7.38
C ILE A 269 10.97 21.21 -7.77
N ALA A 270 9.76 20.97 -7.25
CA ALA A 270 8.62 21.85 -7.47
C ALA A 270 8.92 23.28 -7.05
N THR A 271 9.43 23.44 -5.81
CA THR A 271 9.79 24.74 -5.26
C THR A 271 10.91 25.41 -6.05
N LEU A 272 11.94 24.66 -6.46
CA LEU A 272 13.03 25.21 -7.28
C LEU A 272 12.56 25.64 -8.66
N PHE A 273 11.60 24.91 -9.24
CA PHE A 273 11.00 25.24 -10.52
C PHE A 273 10.18 26.53 -10.41
N GLU A 274 9.36 26.69 -9.38
CA GLU A 274 8.62 27.93 -9.10
C GLU A 274 9.55 29.12 -8.89
N LEU A 275 10.60 28.95 -8.09
CA LEU A 275 11.62 29.99 -7.89
C LEU A 275 12.25 30.42 -9.22
N LYS A 276 12.50 29.45 -10.12
CA LYS A 276 13.03 29.74 -11.45
C LYS A 276 12.06 30.48 -12.34
N GLN A 277 10.77 30.21 -12.23
CA GLN A 277 9.73 30.93 -12.97
C GLN A 277 9.59 32.39 -12.48
N LEU A 278 9.61 32.58 -11.17
CA LEU A 278 9.51 33.90 -10.54
C LEU A 278 10.77 34.75 -10.78
N ASN A 279 11.94 34.15 -10.78
CA ASN A 279 13.22 34.82 -11.05
C ASN A 279 14.03 34.06 -12.13
N PRO A 280 13.83 34.39 -13.41
CA PRO A 280 14.59 33.77 -14.50
C PRO A 280 16.11 33.98 -14.45
N ALA A 281 16.59 34.97 -13.70
CA ALA A 281 18.00 35.26 -13.53
C ALA A 281 18.68 34.44 -12.41
N VAL A 282 17.92 33.66 -11.64
CA VAL A 282 18.45 32.88 -10.51
C VAL A 282 19.61 31.99 -10.95
N THR A 283 20.71 32.04 -10.18
CA THR A 283 21.94 31.30 -10.44
C THR A 283 21.85 29.87 -9.91
N ARG A 284 22.71 28.97 -10.43
CA ARG A 284 22.80 27.58 -9.93
C ARG A 284 23.10 27.51 -8.44
N LYS A 285 24.02 28.38 -7.95
CA LYS A 285 24.38 28.45 -6.53
C LYS A 285 23.17 28.81 -5.65
N GLN A 286 22.38 29.79 -6.07
CA GLN A 286 21.18 30.21 -5.36
C GLN A 286 20.12 29.09 -5.35
N LEU A 287 19.89 28.42 -6.51
CA LEU A 287 18.99 27.27 -6.55
C LEU A 287 19.45 26.14 -5.63
N PHE A 288 20.74 25.81 -5.62
CA PHE A 288 21.28 24.77 -4.73
C PHE A 288 21.06 25.10 -3.24
N ILE A 289 21.36 26.35 -2.84
CA ILE A 289 21.14 26.79 -1.45
C ILE A 289 19.65 26.77 -1.10
N SER A 290 18.80 27.27 -2.00
CA SER A 290 17.33 27.27 -1.81
C SER A 290 16.78 25.85 -1.66
N GLY A 291 17.20 24.91 -2.51
CA GLY A 291 16.80 23.52 -2.42
C GLY A 291 17.18 22.87 -1.09
N ARG A 292 18.41 23.12 -0.62
CA ARG A 292 18.86 22.67 0.71
C ARG A 292 18.04 23.27 1.85
N ASN A 293 17.68 24.54 1.76
CA ASN A 293 16.87 25.18 2.78
C ASN A 293 15.44 24.64 2.82
N VAL A 294 14.84 24.39 1.64
CA VAL A 294 13.53 23.73 1.54
C VAL A 294 13.61 22.33 2.13
N GLY A 295 14.57 21.51 1.70
CA GLY A 295 14.74 20.15 2.21
C GLY A 295 14.89 20.12 3.75
N LYS A 296 15.69 21.03 4.34
CA LYS A 296 15.81 21.13 5.79
C LYS A 296 14.49 21.39 6.52
N SER A 297 13.54 22.06 5.88
CA SER A 297 12.24 22.35 6.51
C SER A 297 11.24 21.19 6.39
N ILE A 298 11.38 20.34 5.37
CA ILE A 298 10.40 19.26 5.11
C ILE A 298 10.87 17.87 5.56
N MET A 299 12.20 17.60 5.61
CA MET A 299 12.71 16.28 5.97
C MET A 299 12.31 15.82 7.37
N GLY A 300 12.27 16.73 8.37
CA GLY A 300 11.90 16.39 9.75
C GLY A 300 10.47 15.84 9.86
N PRO A 301 9.45 16.56 9.37
CA PRO A 301 8.08 16.05 9.28
C PRO A 301 7.95 14.72 8.51
N LEU A 302 8.64 14.57 7.38
CA LEU A 302 8.59 13.35 6.58
C LEU A 302 9.15 12.12 7.33
N ILE A 303 10.32 12.27 7.96
CA ILE A 303 10.91 11.21 8.79
C ILE A 303 9.98 10.85 9.94
N ASN A 304 9.36 11.83 10.60
CA ASN A 304 8.40 11.57 11.68
C ASN A 304 7.17 10.79 11.19
N VAL A 305 6.64 11.13 10.01
CA VAL A 305 5.51 10.39 9.40
C VAL A 305 5.89 8.94 9.12
N LEU A 306 7.11 8.66 8.62
CA LEU A 306 7.57 7.28 8.41
C LEU A 306 7.58 6.46 9.70
N PHE A 307 8.12 7.03 10.78
CA PHE A 307 8.12 6.36 12.09
C PHE A 307 6.71 6.19 12.66
N LEU A 308 5.81 7.15 12.46
CA LEU A 308 4.42 7.01 12.89
C LEU A 308 3.70 5.89 12.13
N ILE A 309 3.88 5.78 10.81
CA ILE A 309 3.30 4.70 10.01
C ILE A 309 3.82 3.36 10.54
N PHE A 310 5.12 3.23 10.72
CA PHE A 310 5.73 2.03 11.27
C PHE A 310 5.19 1.69 12.68
N MET A 311 5.07 2.67 13.58
CA MET A 311 4.52 2.46 14.93
C MET A 311 3.07 1.97 14.88
N VAL A 312 2.25 2.50 13.98
CA VAL A 312 0.86 2.07 13.79
C VAL A 312 0.80 0.65 13.25
N ASP A 313 1.65 0.30 12.30
CA ASP A 313 1.70 -1.03 11.71
C ASP A 313 2.07 -2.11 12.73
N THR A 314 3.04 -1.83 13.59
CA THR A 314 3.50 -2.76 14.63
C THR A 314 2.68 -2.72 15.93
N PHE A 315 1.76 -1.76 16.09
CA PHE A 315 1.05 -1.50 17.35
C PHE A 315 0.27 -2.71 17.84
N THR A 316 -0.57 -3.30 17.00
CA THR A 316 -1.44 -4.42 17.38
C THR A 316 -0.62 -5.65 17.78
N GLY A 317 0.42 -5.98 17.01
CA GLY A 317 1.35 -7.06 17.32
C GLY A 317 2.05 -6.83 18.66
N SER A 318 2.62 -5.64 18.85
CA SER A 318 3.32 -5.28 20.10
C SER A 318 2.41 -5.39 21.34
N LEU A 319 1.17 -4.91 21.22
CA LEU A 319 0.19 -5.01 22.29
C LEU A 319 -0.10 -6.48 22.64
N LEU A 320 -0.25 -7.33 21.63
CA LEU A 320 -0.49 -8.77 21.83
C LEU A 320 0.70 -9.47 22.48
N TYR A 321 1.93 -9.19 22.02
CA TYR A 321 3.15 -9.75 22.62
C TYR A 321 3.25 -9.41 24.12
N ILE A 322 3.08 -8.13 24.46
CA ILE A 322 3.17 -7.67 25.86
C ILE A 322 2.03 -8.24 26.70
N LYS A 323 0.80 -8.27 26.16
CA LYS A 323 -0.35 -8.87 26.87
C LYS A 323 -0.15 -10.35 27.18
N ASN A 324 0.58 -11.06 26.33
CA ASN A 324 0.93 -12.47 26.52
C ASN A 324 2.19 -12.66 27.40
N GLY A 325 2.62 -11.62 28.13
CA GLY A 325 3.69 -11.71 29.12
C GLY A 325 5.12 -11.64 28.55
N ASN A 326 5.27 -11.30 27.26
CA ASN A 326 6.60 -11.11 26.68
C ASN A 326 7.24 -9.80 27.15
N SER A 327 8.57 -9.80 27.26
CA SER A 327 9.31 -8.59 27.59
C SER A 327 9.31 -7.57 26.41
N TRP A 328 9.56 -6.30 26.72
CA TRP A 328 9.75 -5.27 25.71
C TRP A 328 10.89 -5.57 24.74
N GLY A 329 12.00 -6.13 25.25
CA GLY A 329 13.13 -6.52 24.39
C GLY A 329 12.76 -7.60 23.38
N TYR A 330 12.03 -8.61 23.80
CA TYR A 330 11.53 -9.68 22.92
C TYR A 330 10.52 -9.13 21.91
N THR A 331 9.57 -8.31 22.36
CA THR A 331 8.58 -7.65 21.50
C THR A 331 9.25 -6.80 20.43
N TYR A 332 10.26 -6.01 20.81
CA TYR A 332 11.04 -5.23 19.85
C TYR A 332 11.74 -6.14 18.83
N ALA A 333 12.47 -7.15 19.28
CA ALA A 333 13.19 -8.06 18.42
C ALA A 333 12.28 -8.75 17.39
N MET A 334 11.13 -9.28 17.83
CA MET A 334 10.26 -10.11 17.00
C MET A 334 9.19 -9.34 16.21
N ASN A 335 8.88 -8.10 16.57
CA ASN A 335 7.79 -7.36 15.93
C ASN A 335 8.21 -5.99 15.40
N MET A 336 9.28 -5.39 15.93
CA MET A 336 9.61 -3.99 15.61
C MET A 336 10.97 -3.78 14.94
N SER A 337 11.91 -4.71 15.08
CA SER A 337 13.30 -4.51 14.67
C SER A 337 13.46 -4.23 13.18
N LEU A 338 12.85 -5.03 12.32
CA LEU A 338 12.96 -4.89 10.86
C LEU A 338 12.34 -3.58 10.36
N GLY A 339 11.13 -3.26 10.83
CA GLY A 339 10.47 -2.00 10.45
C GLY A 339 11.20 -0.75 10.97
N THR A 340 11.85 -0.85 12.15
CA THR A 340 12.74 0.21 12.64
C THR A 340 13.91 0.43 11.69
N ILE A 341 14.58 -0.64 11.27
CA ILE A 341 15.72 -0.57 10.34
C ILE A 341 15.27 -0.02 8.98
N GLN A 342 14.15 -0.50 8.46
CA GLN A 342 13.57 -0.01 7.21
C GLN A 342 13.24 1.49 7.27
N SER A 343 12.68 1.96 8.40
CA SER A 343 12.40 3.39 8.62
C SER A 343 13.67 4.23 8.72
N LEU A 344 14.73 3.71 9.37
CA LEU A 344 16.03 4.36 9.44
C LEU A 344 16.70 4.48 8.07
N ILE A 345 16.67 3.42 7.24
CA ILE A 345 17.20 3.42 5.88
C ILE A 345 16.46 4.44 5.02
N SER A 346 15.14 4.46 5.11
CA SER A 346 14.31 5.45 4.42
C SER A 346 14.62 6.87 4.88
N GLY A 347 14.82 7.08 6.20
CA GLY A 347 15.25 8.36 6.76
C GLY A 347 16.62 8.81 6.25
N ILE A 348 17.59 7.90 6.14
CA ILE A 348 18.89 8.17 5.50
C ILE A 348 18.68 8.60 4.05
N GLY A 349 17.80 7.91 3.32
CA GLY A 349 17.41 8.26 1.94
C GLY A 349 16.89 9.68 1.81
N ILE A 350 15.95 10.07 2.67
CA ILE A 350 15.41 11.42 2.74
C ILE A 350 16.53 12.45 2.97
N VAL A 351 17.38 12.25 3.98
CA VAL A 351 18.48 13.19 4.28
C VAL A 351 19.46 13.32 3.12
N LEU A 352 19.84 12.22 2.48
CA LEU A 352 20.77 12.20 1.35
C LEU A 352 20.13 12.75 0.06
N SER A 353 18.84 12.64 -0.09
CA SER A 353 18.13 13.18 -1.26
C SER A 353 18.20 14.70 -1.33
N VAL A 354 18.16 15.42 -0.19
CA VAL A 354 18.20 16.89 -0.14
C VAL A 354 19.36 17.50 -0.93
N PRO A 355 20.64 17.14 -0.67
CA PRO A 355 21.76 17.67 -1.46
C PRO A 355 21.73 17.21 -2.92
N LEU A 356 21.31 15.97 -3.20
CA LEU A 356 21.25 15.43 -4.56
C LEU A 356 20.18 16.13 -5.40
N VAL A 357 18.98 16.27 -4.86
CA VAL A 357 17.86 16.98 -5.51
C VAL A 357 18.23 18.44 -5.75
N SER A 358 18.82 19.11 -4.75
CA SER A 358 19.28 20.49 -4.88
C SER A 358 20.33 20.64 -5.98
N LEU A 359 21.24 19.67 -6.11
CA LEU A 359 22.26 19.62 -7.15
C LEU A 359 21.64 19.44 -8.54
N PHE A 360 20.81 18.42 -8.74
CA PHE A 360 20.18 18.17 -10.04
C PHE A 360 19.22 19.28 -10.43
N GLY A 361 18.46 19.84 -9.50
CA GLY A 361 17.64 21.02 -9.71
C GLY A 361 18.46 22.24 -10.15
N ALA A 362 19.58 22.52 -9.48
CA ALA A 362 20.48 23.60 -9.84
C ALA A 362 21.14 23.41 -11.21
N LEU A 363 21.53 22.17 -11.56
CA LEU A 363 22.19 21.86 -12.83
C LEU A 363 21.23 21.96 -14.04
N LEU A 364 20.02 21.44 -13.88
CA LEU A 364 19.05 21.35 -14.99
C LEU A 364 18.21 22.62 -15.16
N LEU A 365 17.94 23.36 -14.05
CA LEU A 365 17.10 24.54 -14.07
C LEU A 365 17.92 25.87 -14.07
N GLY A 366 19.13 25.87 -13.50
CA GLY A 366 19.94 27.07 -13.31
C GLY A 366 20.67 27.55 -14.57
N LYS A 367 20.78 28.86 -14.73
CA LYS A 367 21.70 29.47 -15.73
C LYS A 367 23.16 29.30 -15.28
N LYS A 368 24.06 28.98 -16.23
CA LYS A 368 25.51 29.13 -15.96
C LYS A 368 25.80 30.61 -15.69
N VAL A 369 26.56 30.89 -14.65
CA VAL A 369 27.17 32.20 -14.49
C VAL A 369 28.16 32.34 -15.63
N GLN A 370 27.90 33.23 -16.59
CA GLN A 370 28.94 33.67 -17.52
C GLN A 370 29.96 34.44 -16.67
N ARG A 371 31.17 33.90 -16.56
CA ARG A 371 32.33 34.62 -16.05
C ARG A 371 32.80 35.61 -17.08
#